data_34a96eeff3dd622efbca1a291cf51fef
#
_entry.id   34a96eeff3dd622efbca1a291cf51fef
#
_cell.length_a   1.000
_cell.length_b   1.000
_cell.length_c   1.000
_cell.angle_alpha   90.00
_cell.angle_beta   90.00
_cell.angle_gamma   90.00
#
_symmetry.space_group_name_H-M   'P 1'
#
loop_
_entity.id
_entity.type
_entity.pdbx_description
1 polymer ?
#
loop_
_entity_poly.entity_id
_entity_poly.type
_entity_poly.pdbx_seq_one_letter_code
_entity_poly.pdbx_strand_id
1 'polypeptide(L)'
;MKKQANVNRRVREPRSNETLSNAFAVWADLRAAGDDATFDGCPVAATRDDAMAVLSDPELFTSEGRLDLGSSRLLIPQEIDPPEHRRFRALLEPVFAPKEVRRMEPAIRAMAVELIEAVRPAGACDVVTSVATLAPRFFAFELLDLPESGFEEMLALKDQILHPPGATDDERQANKRAAGSKIEEMLAAAMHERMANPSNDILSRIIQMEIDGDRLTSEEIQAIYYNFWIAGLDSVAAMTTCMFAFLAGSPEHRQRIVDDPAVIPNAVEEMLRRESIVETVARVASRDCEFNGHAMKQGDQIVVALGAANHDPSMFTDPEVVDFDRNANKHLAFAAGIHRCIGLHLARLELSIMLEEWHKRIPDYWMPEGTELTWVDSPIRVVESLPLEWKES
;
A
#
# COMPACT_ATOMS: atom_id res chain seq x y z
N MET A 1 20.72 7.70 24.71
CA MET A 1 19.33 7.40 25.12
C MET A 1 18.52 8.69 25.00
N LYS A 2 17.93 8.97 23.80
CA LYS A 2 16.96 10.04 23.64
C LYS A 2 15.64 9.56 24.24
N LYS A 3 15.02 10.37 25.11
CA LYS A 3 13.70 10.08 25.68
C LYS A 3 12.70 9.87 24.52
N GLN A 4 12.12 8.68 24.43
CA GLN A 4 10.97 8.39 23.58
C GLN A 4 9.84 9.35 24.00
N ALA A 5 9.45 10.25 23.11
CA ALA A 5 8.21 10.97 23.26
C ALA A 5 7.09 9.92 23.17
N ASN A 6 6.33 9.77 24.26
CA ASN A 6 5.10 8.98 24.26
C ASN A 6 4.10 9.75 23.38
N VAL A 7 4.08 9.42 22.09
CA VAL A 7 3.00 9.85 21.21
C VAL A 7 1.77 9.11 21.69
N ASN A 8 0.88 9.79 22.41
CA ASN A 8 -0.42 9.27 22.82
C ASN A 8 -1.23 9.01 21.54
N ARG A 9 -1.10 7.81 20.96
CA ARG A 9 -2.01 7.33 19.92
C ARG A 9 -3.36 7.15 20.58
N ARG A 10 -4.31 8.03 20.26
CA ARG A 10 -5.73 7.72 20.51
C ARG A 10 -6.03 6.48 19.66
N VAL A 11 -6.50 5.43 20.31
CA VAL A 11 -7.06 4.26 19.62
C VAL A 11 -8.21 4.80 18.76
N ARG A 12 -8.08 4.67 17.45
CA ARG A 12 -9.12 5.09 16.52
C ARG A 12 -10.35 4.23 16.75
N GLU A 13 -11.53 4.83 16.88
CA GLU A 13 -12.77 4.07 16.86
C GLU A 13 -12.92 3.39 15.49
N PRO A 14 -13.34 2.11 15.45
CA PRO A 14 -13.57 1.41 14.19
C PRO A 14 -14.58 2.16 13.32
N ARG A 15 -14.25 2.34 12.04
CA ARG A 15 -15.17 2.95 11.06
C ARG A 15 -16.27 1.96 10.72
N SER A 16 -17.51 2.45 10.56
CA SER A 16 -18.61 1.63 10.06
C SER A 16 -18.40 1.27 8.58
N ASN A 17 -19.00 0.16 8.13
CA ASN A 17 -18.99 -0.21 6.71
C ASN A 17 -19.60 0.91 5.83
N GLU A 18 -20.61 1.63 6.33
CA GLU A 18 -21.18 2.80 5.64
C GLU A 18 -20.14 3.90 5.42
N THR A 19 -19.33 4.23 6.44
CA THR A 19 -18.24 5.21 6.31
C THR A 19 -17.16 4.71 5.34
N LEU A 20 -16.80 3.44 5.40
CA LEU A 20 -15.77 2.83 4.55
C LEU A 20 -16.20 2.74 3.10
N SER A 21 -17.47 2.38 2.84
CA SER A 21 -18.04 2.33 1.49
C SER A 21 -18.20 3.73 0.87
N ASN A 22 -18.34 4.76 1.70
CA ASN A 22 -18.59 6.14 1.27
C ASN A 22 -17.35 7.04 1.42
N ALA A 23 -16.14 6.48 1.23
CA ALA A 23 -14.89 7.20 1.39
C ALA A 23 -14.81 8.48 0.53
N PHE A 24 -15.40 8.47 -0.67
CA PHE A 24 -15.44 9.64 -1.56
C PHE A 24 -16.18 10.83 -0.92
N ALA A 25 -17.30 10.58 -0.23
CA ALA A 25 -18.00 11.63 0.51
C ALA A 25 -17.18 12.14 1.69
N VAL A 26 -16.52 11.27 2.44
CA VAL A 26 -15.60 11.66 3.52
C VAL A 26 -14.47 12.55 2.98
N TRP A 27 -13.89 12.21 1.83
CA TRP A 27 -12.85 13.03 1.21
C TRP A 27 -13.40 14.38 0.73
N ALA A 28 -14.62 14.41 0.19
CA ALA A 28 -15.28 15.65 -0.21
C ALA A 28 -15.56 16.56 1.01
N ASP A 29 -16.04 15.99 2.12
CA ASP A 29 -16.28 16.71 3.37
C ASP A 29 -14.98 17.29 3.95
N LEU A 30 -13.89 16.53 3.94
CA LEU A 30 -12.57 17.02 4.38
C LEU A 30 -12.10 18.21 3.53
N ARG A 31 -12.25 18.16 2.21
CA ARG A 31 -11.91 19.29 1.35
C ARG A 31 -12.84 20.50 1.57
N ALA A 32 -14.14 20.25 1.77
CA ALA A 32 -15.11 21.31 2.01
C ALA A 32 -14.90 22.05 3.34
N ALA A 33 -14.35 21.34 4.35
CA ALA A 33 -13.99 21.93 5.63
C ALA A 33 -12.79 22.91 5.52
N GLY A 34 -11.97 22.78 4.47
CA GLY A 34 -10.84 23.67 4.21
C GLY A 34 -9.85 23.69 5.39
N ASP A 35 -9.48 24.89 5.84
CA ASP A 35 -8.53 25.08 6.92
C ASP A 35 -9.03 24.51 8.27
N ASP A 36 -10.33 24.35 8.47
CA ASP A 36 -10.92 23.76 9.67
C ASP A 36 -10.97 22.22 9.66
N ALA A 37 -10.44 21.58 8.61
CA ALA A 37 -10.46 20.14 8.47
C ALA A 37 -9.68 19.46 9.60
N THR A 38 -10.35 18.54 10.31
CA THR A 38 -9.73 17.73 11.36
C THR A 38 -10.15 16.26 11.23
N PHE A 39 -9.25 15.37 11.62
CA PHE A 39 -9.49 13.94 11.70
C PHE A 39 -8.96 13.42 13.04
N ASP A 40 -9.84 12.85 13.87
CA ASP A 40 -9.51 12.46 15.25
C ASP A 40 -8.88 13.60 16.08
N GLY A 41 -9.27 14.84 15.80
CA GLY A 41 -8.76 16.05 16.45
C GLY A 41 -7.37 16.50 15.98
N CYS A 42 -6.81 15.87 14.95
CA CYS A 42 -5.57 16.30 14.30
C CYS A 42 -5.91 17.16 13.07
N PRO A 43 -5.15 18.22 12.76
CA PRO A 43 -5.27 18.98 11.53
C PRO A 43 -5.11 18.06 10.31
N VAL A 44 -5.83 18.36 9.22
CA VAL A 44 -5.79 17.58 7.98
C VAL A 44 -5.34 18.42 6.81
N ALA A 45 -4.32 17.95 6.11
CA ALA A 45 -3.95 18.42 4.79
C ALA A 45 -4.83 17.71 3.73
N ALA A 46 -5.96 18.33 3.35
CA ALA A 46 -6.98 17.72 2.50
C ALA A 46 -6.89 18.14 1.03
N THR A 47 -6.27 19.29 0.75
CA THR A 47 -6.01 19.74 -0.62
C THR A 47 -4.68 19.17 -1.13
N ARG A 48 -4.50 19.21 -2.45
CA ARG A 48 -3.23 18.74 -3.03
C ARG A 48 -2.04 19.61 -2.62
N ASP A 49 -2.24 20.91 -2.56
CA ASP A 49 -1.16 21.85 -2.19
C ASP A 49 -0.76 21.68 -0.73
N ASP A 50 -1.71 21.53 0.19
CA ASP A 50 -1.45 21.24 1.60
C ASP A 50 -0.74 19.91 1.78
N ALA A 51 -1.21 18.86 1.09
CA ALA A 51 -0.58 17.55 1.12
C ALA A 51 0.88 17.63 0.65
N MET A 52 1.15 18.36 -0.43
CA MET A 52 2.50 18.57 -0.93
C MET A 52 3.36 19.40 0.04
N ALA A 53 2.81 20.43 0.68
CA ALA A 53 3.53 21.23 1.67
C ALA A 53 4.01 20.36 2.84
N VAL A 54 3.13 19.52 3.39
CA VAL A 54 3.48 18.61 4.50
C VAL A 54 4.46 17.51 4.06
N LEU A 55 4.23 16.86 2.93
CA LEU A 55 5.05 15.73 2.47
C LEU A 55 6.45 16.16 1.99
N SER A 56 6.63 17.43 1.62
CA SER A 56 7.90 17.94 1.08
C SER A 56 8.78 18.65 2.11
N ASP A 57 8.30 18.82 3.35
CA ASP A 57 9.06 19.44 4.45
C ASP A 57 9.32 18.44 5.59
N PRO A 58 10.26 17.51 5.42
CA PRO A 58 10.59 16.52 6.44
C PRO A 58 11.32 17.12 7.66
N GLU A 59 11.82 18.37 7.56
CA GLU A 59 12.43 19.05 8.69
C GLU A 59 11.38 19.56 9.68
N LEU A 60 10.22 19.97 9.18
CA LEU A 60 9.09 20.40 9.99
C LEU A 60 8.16 19.24 10.33
N PHE A 61 7.85 18.38 9.36
CA PHE A 61 6.89 17.29 9.47
C PHE A 61 7.59 15.93 9.35
N THR A 62 8.07 15.43 10.48
CA THR A 62 8.87 14.20 10.58
C THR A 62 8.02 12.93 10.40
N SER A 63 8.65 11.89 9.90
CA SER A 63 8.14 10.52 9.90
C SER A 63 8.58 9.71 11.13
N GLU A 64 9.34 10.29 12.03
CA GLU A 64 9.78 9.67 13.29
C GLU A 64 8.57 9.42 14.22
N GLY A 65 7.79 8.44 13.90
CA GLY A 65 6.68 7.98 14.72
C GLY A 65 6.45 6.52 14.44
N ARG A 66 6.42 5.69 15.45
CA ARG A 66 6.20 4.26 15.26
C ARG A 66 4.81 4.03 14.69
N LEU A 67 4.78 3.52 13.47
CA LEU A 67 3.62 2.81 12.96
C LEU A 67 3.50 1.53 13.77
N ASP A 68 2.47 1.41 14.60
CA ASP A 68 2.24 0.21 15.40
C ASP A 68 1.75 -0.94 14.49
N LEU A 69 2.70 -1.55 13.79
CA LEU A 69 2.49 -2.68 12.88
C LEU A 69 3.13 -3.98 13.42
N GLY A 70 3.13 -4.16 14.75
CA GLY A 70 3.56 -5.39 15.41
C GLY A 70 5.06 -5.54 15.58
N SER A 71 5.90 -4.83 14.81
CA SER A 71 7.37 -4.91 14.94
C SER A 71 7.87 -4.26 16.22
N SER A 72 8.91 -4.86 16.79
CA SER A 72 9.69 -4.26 17.87
C SER A 72 10.70 -3.22 17.38
N ARG A 73 10.94 -3.14 16.06
CA ARG A 73 11.92 -2.30 15.37
C ARG A 73 11.25 -1.15 14.63
N LEU A 74 12.02 -0.10 14.29
CA LEU A 74 11.57 0.93 13.34
C LEU A 74 11.44 0.33 11.94
N LEU A 75 10.48 0.79 11.18
CA LEU A 75 10.30 0.39 9.78
C LEU A 75 11.24 1.21 8.88
N ILE A 76 12.37 0.64 8.48
CA ILE A 76 13.38 1.31 7.64
C ILE A 76 13.00 1.13 6.15
N PRO A 77 12.98 2.21 5.33
CA PRO A 77 13.28 3.61 5.64
C PRO A 77 12.06 4.45 6.03
N GLN A 78 10.89 3.87 6.24
CA GLN A 78 9.60 4.57 6.34
C GLN A 78 9.48 5.45 7.60
N GLU A 79 10.09 5.03 8.72
CA GLU A 79 10.08 5.75 10.00
C GLU A 79 11.44 6.39 10.31
N ILE A 80 12.24 6.68 9.30
CA ILE A 80 13.56 7.30 9.42
C ILE A 80 13.59 8.60 8.65
N ASP A 81 14.12 9.66 9.27
CA ASP A 81 14.31 10.97 8.62
C ASP A 81 15.79 11.22 8.20
N PRO A 82 16.05 12.24 7.38
CA PRO A 82 17.41 12.64 7.05
C PRO A 82 18.25 12.99 8.30
N PRO A 83 19.58 12.71 8.32
CA PRO A 83 20.36 12.25 7.15
C PRO A 83 20.29 10.75 6.88
N GLU A 84 19.95 9.91 7.86
CA GLU A 84 19.97 8.44 7.78
C GLU A 84 19.03 7.91 6.70
N HIS A 85 17.86 8.52 6.53
CA HIS A 85 16.92 8.18 5.46
C HIS A 85 17.59 8.16 4.08
N ARG A 86 18.44 9.15 3.78
CA ARG A 86 19.12 9.24 2.48
C ARG A 86 20.07 8.07 2.24
N ARG A 87 20.75 7.62 3.30
CA ARG A 87 21.63 6.45 3.26
C ARG A 87 20.83 5.20 2.86
N PHE A 88 19.72 4.92 3.54
CA PHE A 88 18.88 3.76 3.24
C PHE A 88 18.25 3.84 1.85
N ARG A 89 17.77 5.01 1.44
CA ARG A 89 17.20 5.17 0.11
C ARG A 89 18.24 4.96 -0.99
N ALA A 90 19.45 5.48 -0.83
CA ALA A 90 20.54 5.28 -1.78
C ALA A 90 20.90 3.78 -1.95
N LEU A 91 20.85 3.00 -0.88
CA LEU A 91 21.05 1.56 -0.92
C LEU A 91 19.86 0.83 -1.58
N LEU A 92 18.63 1.18 -1.27
CA LEU A 92 17.44 0.40 -1.64
C LEU A 92 16.83 0.78 -3.00
N GLU A 93 16.86 2.05 -3.41
CA GLU A 93 16.26 2.51 -4.67
C GLU A 93 16.77 1.77 -5.92
N PRO A 94 18.07 1.42 -6.05
CA PRO A 94 18.55 0.68 -7.20
C PRO A 94 17.85 -0.68 -7.40
N VAL A 95 17.36 -1.31 -6.33
CA VAL A 95 16.66 -2.61 -6.39
C VAL A 95 15.31 -2.49 -7.08
N PHE A 96 14.61 -1.37 -6.86
CA PHE A 96 13.29 -1.09 -7.42
C PHE A 96 13.34 -0.13 -8.61
N ALA A 97 14.54 0.11 -9.18
CA ALA A 97 14.68 0.93 -10.36
C ALA A 97 13.92 0.33 -11.57
N PRO A 98 13.38 1.15 -12.49
CA PRO A 98 12.56 0.67 -13.62
C PRO A 98 13.20 -0.45 -14.45
N LYS A 99 14.53 -0.44 -14.57
CA LYS A 99 15.27 -1.47 -15.30
C LYS A 99 15.25 -2.83 -14.58
N GLU A 100 15.40 -2.81 -13.26
CA GLU A 100 15.39 -4.03 -12.45
C GLU A 100 13.97 -4.59 -12.35
N VAL A 101 12.97 -3.73 -12.15
CA VAL A 101 11.56 -4.12 -12.12
C VAL A 101 11.14 -4.77 -13.46
N ARG A 102 11.56 -4.24 -14.61
CA ARG A 102 11.28 -4.88 -15.91
C ARG A 102 11.85 -6.29 -16.04
N ARG A 103 12.91 -6.64 -15.31
CA ARG A 103 13.45 -8.01 -15.30
C ARG A 103 12.55 -9.00 -14.58
N MET A 104 11.67 -8.51 -13.72
CA MET A 104 10.70 -9.33 -12.97
C MET A 104 9.44 -9.64 -13.80
N GLU A 105 9.20 -8.90 -14.89
CA GLU A 105 7.99 -9.04 -15.72
C GLU A 105 7.69 -10.50 -16.13
N PRO A 106 8.65 -11.31 -16.63
CA PRO A 106 8.34 -12.68 -17.04
C PRO A 106 7.81 -13.55 -15.89
N ALA A 107 8.35 -13.40 -14.68
CA ALA A 107 7.92 -14.16 -13.50
C ALA A 107 6.53 -13.70 -13.02
N ILE A 108 6.31 -12.38 -12.92
CA ILE A 108 5.01 -11.82 -12.57
C ILE A 108 3.93 -12.28 -13.56
N ARG A 109 4.23 -12.21 -14.86
CA ARG A 109 3.29 -12.61 -15.91
C ARG A 109 2.98 -14.11 -15.86
N ALA A 110 3.97 -14.96 -15.64
CA ALA A 110 3.76 -16.40 -15.51
C ALA A 110 2.84 -16.72 -14.31
N MET A 111 3.07 -16.11 -13.17
CA MET A 111 2.24 -16.28 -11.98
C MET A 111 0.82 -15.74 -12.19
N ALA A 112 0.66 -14.56 -12.82
CA ALA A 112 -0.65 -14.01 -13.16
C ALA A 112 -1.45 -14.97 -14.05
N VAL A 113 -0.80 -15.52 -15.08
CA VAL A 113 -1.43 -16.51 -15.97
C VAL A 113 -1.84 -17.76 -15.21
N GLU A 114 -0.99 -18.29 -14.35
CA GLU A 114 -1.30 -19.47 -13.52
C GLU A 114 -2.53 -19.24 -12.65
N LEU A 115 -2.60 -18.11 -11.93
CA LEU A 115 -3.74 -17.77 -11.08
C LEU A 115 -5.05 -17.63 -11.88
N ILE A 116 -4.99 -16.97 -13.03
CA ILE A 116 -6.17 -16.78 -13.89
C ILE A 116 -6.64 -18.10 -14.50
N GLU A 117 -5.73 -18.93 -15.01
CA GLU A 117 -6.09 -20.23 -15.59
C GLU A 117 -6.64 -21.20 -14.55
N ALA A 118 -6.23 -21.07 -13.28
CA ALA A 118 -6.78 -21.88 -12.19
C ALA A 118 -8.28 -21.60 -11.92
N VAL A 119 -8.73 -20.36 -12.11
CA VAL A 119 -10.13 -19.97 -11.85
C VAL A 119 -10.99 -19.97 -13.13
N ARG A 120 -10.39 -19.75 -14.31
CA ARG A 120 -11.10 -19.58 -15.57
C ARG A 120 -12.13 -20.69 -15.88
N PRO A 121 -11.84 -21.98 -15.68
CA PRO A 121 -12.79 -23.06 -16.00
C PRO A 121 -14.02 -23.09 -15.07
N ALA A 122 -13.98 -22.42 -13.92
CA ALA A 122 -15.09 -22.41 -12.98
C ALA A 122 -16.20 -21.42 -13.35
N GLY A 123 -15.96 -20.48 -14.27
CA GLY A 123 -16.92 -19.43 -14.65
C GLY A 123 -17.21 -18.41 -13.55
N ALA A 124 -16.56 -18.52 -12.40
CA ALA A 124 -16.69 -17.61 -11.26
C ALA A 124 -15.48 -17.71 -10.33
N CYS A 125 -15.19 -16.65 -9.59
CA CYS A 125 -14.23 -16.68 -8.48
C CYS A 125 -14.49 -15.53 -7.49
N ASP A 126 -13.90 -15.64 -6.30
CA ASP A 126 -13.64 -14.47 -5.47
C ASP A 126 -12.25 -13.89 -5.81
N VAL A 127 -12.22 -12.65 -6.28
CA VAL A 127 -10.98 -11.99 -6.72
C VAL A 127 -9.98 -11.86 -5.57
N VAL A 128 -10.46 -11.57 -4.35
CA VAL A 128 -9.60 -11.33 -3.18
C VAL A 128 -8.75 -12.55 -2.86
N THR A 129 -9.37 -13.72 -2.82
CA THR A 129 -8.72 -14.98 -2.42
C THR A 129 -8.05 -15.72 -3.58
N SER A 130 -8.32 -15.31 -4.82
CA SER A 130 -7.78 -15.96 -6.02
C SER A 130 -6.69 -15.11 -6.69
N VAL A 131 -7.09 -14.20 -7.58
CA VAL A 131 -6.14 -13.49 -8.45
C VAL A 131 -5.47 -12.28 -7.82
N ALA A 132 -6.10 -11.63 -6.83
CA ALA A 132 -5.47 -10.55 -6.10
C ALA A 132 -4.26 -11.03 -5.24
N THR A 133 -4.13 -12.34 -5.06
CA THR A 133 -2.97 -12.95 -4.39
C THR A 133 -1.67 -12.89 -5.21
N LEU A 134 -1.71 -12.41 -6.48
CA LEU A 134 -0.52 -12.28 -7.32
C LEU A 134 0.62 -11.53 -6.61
N ALA A 135 0.34 -10.30 -6.17
CA ALA A 135 1.37 -9.46 -5.56
C ALA A 135 1.90 -10.03 -4.25
N PRO A 136 1.07 -10.45 -3.26
CA PRO A 136 1.60 -11.08 -2.06
C PRO A 136 2.39 -12.37 -2.33
N ARG A 137 1.99 -13.20 -3.30
CA ARG A 137 2.74 -14.40 -3.69
C ARG A 137 4.07 -14.05 -4.33
N PHE A 138 4.07 -13.14 -5.31
CA PHE A 138 5.28 -12.69 -5.97
C PHE A 138 6.25 -12.08 -4.96
N PHE A 139 5.74 -11.23 -4.06
CA PHE A 139 6.54 -10.60 -3.04
C PHE A 139 7.13 -11.62 -2.07
N ALA A 140 6.33 -12.54 -1.56
CA ALA A 140 6.77 -13.55 -0.61
C ALA A 140 7.81 -14.51 -1.22
N PHE A 141 7.57 -15.01 -2.43
CA PHE A 141 8.38 -16.10 -3.00
C PHE A 141 9.56 -15.58 -3.80
N GLU A 142 9.36 -14.57 -4.65
CA GLU A 142 10.38 -14.09 -5.57
C GLU A 142 11.25 -12.96 -4.98
N LEU A 143 10.68 -12.14 -4.11
CA LEU A 143 11.41 -11.02 -3.53
C LEU A 143 11.99 -11.34 -2.14
N LEU A 144 11.22 -12.03 -1.30
CA LEU A 144 11.60 -12.37 0.06
C LEU A 144 12.10 -13.83 0.19
N ASP A 145 11.96 -14.61 -0.88
CA ASP A 145 12.39 -16.02 -0.93
C ASP A 145 11.87 -16.87 0.25
N LEU A 146 10.62 -16.62 0.62
CA LEU A 146 9.96 -17.36 1.69
C LEU A 146 9.40 -18.68 1.15
N PRO A 147 9.44 -19.76 1.94
CA PRO A 147 8.92 -21.05 1.49
C PRO A 147 7.39 -21.00 1.34
N GLU A 148 6.85 -21.60 0.28
CA GLU A 148 5.41 -21.69 0.03
C GLU A 148 4.64 -22.29 1.21
N SER A 149 5.24 -23.25 1.92
CA SER A 149 4.65 -23.89 3.10
C SER A 149 4.35 -22.93 4.26
N GLY A 150 4.98 -21.74 4.29
CA GLY A 150 4.77 -20.70 5.30
C GLY A 150 3.82 -19.60 4.89
N PHE A 151 3.34 -19.59 3.64
CA PHE A 151 2.61 -18.45 3.07
C PHE A 151 1.28 -18.19 3.79
N GLU A 152 0.47 -19.24 3.99
CA GLU A 152 -0.82 -19.12 4.67
C GLU A 152 -0.65 -18.67 6.14
N GLU A 153 0.37 -19.18 6.83
CA GLU A 153 0.69 -18.75 8.17
C GLU A 153 1.09 -17.27 8.20
N MET A 154 1.85 -16.83 7.24
CA MET A 154 2.29 -15.45 7.10
C MET A 154 1.13 -14.49 6.83
N LEU A 155 0.16 -14.88 5.99
CA LEU A 155 -1.07 -14.11 5.77
C LEU A 155 -1.91 -14.06 7.05
N ALA A 156 -2.07 -15.17 7.76
CA ALA A 156 -2.80 -15.20 9.03
C ALA A 156 -2.15 -14.32 10.10
N LEU A 157 -0.82 -14.29 10.18
CA LEU A 157 -0.09 -13.41 11.09
C LEU A 157 -0.23 -11.93 10.70
N LYS A 158 -0.21 -11.62 9.40
CA LYS A 158 -0.50 -10.28 8.90
C LYS A 158 -1.90 -9.82 9.34
N ASP A 159 -2.91 -10.65 9.18
CA ASP A 159 -4.27 -10.34 9.61
C ASP A 159 -4.36 -10.09 11.12
N GLN A 160 -3.64 -10.87 11.94
CA GLN A 160 -3.55 -10.64 13.38
C GLN A 160 -2.82 -9.33 13.74
N ILE A 161 -1.92 -8.84 12.90
CA ILE A 161 -1.26 -7.55 13.09
C ILE A 161 -2.20 -6.40 12.73
N LEU A 162 -2.92 -6.51 11.62
CA LEU A 162 -3.82 -5.46 11.14
C LEU A 162 -5.15 -5.44 11.90
N HIS A 163 -5.66 -6.62 12.27
CA HIS A 163 -6.93 -6.85 12.97
C HIS A 163 -6.71 -7.72 14.21
N PRO A 164 -5.96 -7.22 15.21
CA PRO A 164 -5.58 -8.03 16.35
C PRO A 164 -6.80 -8.51 17.15
N PRO A 165 -6.94 -9.83 17.41
CA PRO A 165 -8.01 -10.35 18.24
C PRO A 165 -7.83 -9.91 19.69
N GLY A 166 -8.92 -9.74 20.42
CA GLY A 166 -8.92 -9.40 21.85
C GLY A 166 -10.13 -8.58 22.26
N ALA A 167 -10.59 -8.80 23.48
CA ALA A 167 -11.73 -8.08 24.08
C ALA A 167 -11.33 -6.69 24.62
N THR A 168 -10.04 -6.56 25.00
CA THR A 168 -9.47 -5.31 25.54
C THR A 168 -8.34 -4.81 24.66
N ASP A 169 -7.98 -3.53 24.80
CA ASP A 169 -6.84 -2.93 24.07
C ASP A 169 -5.53 -3.61 24.43
N ASP A 170 -5.34 -3.97 25.71
CA ASP A 170 -4.12 -4.67 26.15
C ASP A 170 -4.00 -6.05 25.52
N GLU A 171 -5.09 -6.79 25.39
CA GLU A 171 -5.13 -8.09 24.70
C GLU A 171 -4.82 -7.93 23.21
N ARG A 172 -5.46 -6.95 22.55
CA ARG A 172 -5.19 -6.66 21.13
C ARG A 172 -3.72 -6.29 20.89
N GLN A 173 -3.16 -5.44 21.75
CA GLN A 173 -1.75 -5.06 21.65
C GLN A 173 -0.80 -6.24 21.95
N ALA A 174 -1.14 -7.12 22.88
CA ALA A 174 -0.34 -8.30 23.16
C ALA A 174 -0.35 -9.28 21.97
N ASN A 175 -1.53 -9.55 21.39
CA ASN A 175 -1.68 -10.44 20.24
C ASN A 175 -0.98 -9.87 18.97
N LYS A 176 -1.10 -8.57 18.72
CA LYS A 176 -0.38 -7.89 17.64
C LYS A 176 1.14 -8.07 17.77
N ARG A 177 1.69 -7.82 18.97
CA ARG A 177 3.12 -7.99 19.23
C ARG A 177 3.57 -9.43 19.09
N ALA A 178 2.78 -10.39 19.55
CA ALA A 178 3.10 -11.82 19.41
C ALA A 178 3.16 -12.23 17.93
N ALA A 179 2.19 -11.79 17.12
CA ALA A 179 2.19 -12.03 15.68
C ALA A 179 3.40 -11.36 14.99
N GLY A 180 3.72 -10.11 15.34
CA GLY A 180 4.88 -9.40 14.82
C GLY A 180 6.20 -10.08 15.16
N SER A 181 6.37 -10.54 16.40
CA SER A 181 7.58 -11.29 16.82
C SER A 181 7.75 -12.58 16.01
N LYS A 182 6.66 -13.29 15.73
CA LYS A 182 6.72 -14.51 14.93
C LYS A 182 7.13 -14.24 13.48
N ILE A 183 6.65 -13.17 12.89
CA ILE A 183 7.12 -12.72 11.57
C ILE A 183 8.60 -12.33 11.62
N GLU A 184 9.05 -11.59 12.65
CA GLU A 184 10.46 -11.24 12.79
C GLU A 184 11.35 -12.51 12.84
N GLU A 185 10.91 -13.57 13.52
CA GLU A 185 11.61 -14.87 13.57
C GLU A 185 11.66 -15.54 12.19
N MET A 186 10.54 -15.57 11.44
CA MET A 186 10.48 -16.15 10.09
C MET A 186 11.41 -15.40 9.13
N LEU A 187 11.36 -14.06 9.14
CA LEU A 187 12.20 -13.23 8.29
C LEU A 187 13.69 -13.33 8.68
N ALA A 188 14.01 -13.44 9.97
CA ALA A 188 15.38 -13.66 10.42
C ALA A 188 15.93 -15.03 9.96
N ALA A 189 15.11 -16.07 9.97
CA ALA A 189 15.52 -17.39 9.47
C ALA A 189 15.84 -17.34 7.95
N ALA A 190 14.99 -16.69 7.13
CA ALA A 190 15.24 -16.50 5.71
C ALA A 190 16.52 -15.67 5.47
N MET A 191 16.73 -14.60 6.24
CA MET A 191 17.94 -13.79 6.16
C MET A 191 19.21 -14.63 6.46
N HIS A 192 19.19 -15.42 7.54
CA HIS A 192 20.34 -16.27 7.89
C HIS A 192 20.64 -17.31 6.82
N GLU A 193 19.61 -17.90 6.21
CA GLU A 193 19.77 -18.82 5.08
C GLU A 193 20.46 -18.13 3.91
N ARG A 194 20.05 -16.91 3.54
CA ARG A 194 20.64 -16.16 2.44
C ARG A 194 22.05 -15.61 2.75
N MET A 195 22.34 -15.33 3.99
CA MET A 195 23.72 -15.02 4.40
C MET A 195 24.66 -16.21 4.22
N ALA A 196 24.18 -17.44 4.49
CA ALA A 196 24.95 -18.67 4.31
C ALA A 196 24.99 -19.12 2.85
N ASN A 197 23.88 -19.00 2.12
CA ASN A 197 23.68 -19.49 0.77
C ASN A 197 23.10 -18.39 -0.12
N PRO A 198 23.89 -17.37 -0.54
CA PRO A 198 23.40 -16.28 -1.40
C PRO A 198 22.86 -16.80 -2.73
N SER A 199 21.75 -16.23 -3.19
CA SER A 199 21.16 -16.47 -4.50
C SER A 199 21.01 -15.18 -5.30
N ASN A 200 20.30 -15.22 -6.42
CA ASN A 200 20.07 -14.03 -7.24
C ASN A 200 18.75 -13.30 -6.89
N ASP A 201 18.27 -13.48 -5.66
CA ASP A 201 17.08 -12.82 -5.13
C ASP A 201 17.37 -11.40 -4.59
N ILE A 202 16.31 -10.67 -4.26
CA ILE A 202 16.42 -9.30 -3.74
C ILE A 202 17.01 -9.28 -2.34
N LEU A 203 16.69 -10.26 -1.49
CA LEU A 203 17.24 -10.32 -0.13
C LEU A 203 18.75 -10.51 -0.17
N SER A 204 19.26 -11.45 -0.99
CA SER A 204 20.70 -11.64 -1.20
C SER A 204 21.38 -10.36 -1.69
N ARG A 205 20.73 -9.63 -2.59
CA ARG A 205 21.23 -8.33 -3.07
C ARG A 205 21.30 -7.30 -1.96
N ILE A 206 20.26 -7.18 -1.13
CA ILE A 206 20.22 -6.25 0.01
C ILE A 206 21.32 -6.60 1.03
N ILE A 207 21.49 -7.88 1.36
CA ILE A 207 22.52 -8.36 2.28
C ILE A 207 23.94 -8.00 1.80
N GLN A 208 24.18 -8.05 0.48
CA GLN A 208 25.48 -7.79 -0.13
C GLN A 208 25.71 -6.33 -0.53
N MET A 209 24.70 -5.46 -0.33
CA MET A 209 24.82 -4.05 -0.71
C MET A 209 25.92 -3.33 0.05
N GLU A 210 26.68 -2.55 -0.71
CA GLU A 210 27.70 -1.68 -0.20
C GLU A 210 27.77 -0.40 -1.05
N ILE A 211 27.80 0.76 -0.40
CA ILE A 211 28.06 2.05 -1.05
C ILE A 211 29.17 2.73 -0.25
N ASP A 212 30.29 3.02 -0.92
CA ASP A 212 31.47 3.70 -0.34
C ASP A 212 32.00 3.03 0.94
N GLY A 213 31.94 1.67 1.00
CA GLY A 213 32.35 0.88 2.16
C GLY A 213 31.29 0.76 3.26
N ASP A 214 30.14 1.42 3.11
CA ASP A 214 29.01 1.33 4.02
C ASP A 214 28.13 0.13 3.67
N ARG A 215 27.88 -0.72 4.67
CA ARG A 215 27.04 -1.93 4.57
C ARG A 215 25.93 -1.86 5.59
N LEU A 216 24.80 -2.51 5.26
CA LEU A 216 23.72 -2.69 6.21
C LEU A 216 24.11 -3.67 7.32
N THR A 217 23.79 -3.34 8.55
CA THR A 217 23.87 -4.28 9.68
C THR A 217 22.74 -5.31 9.62
N SER A 218 22.90 -6.43 10.33
CA SER A 218 21.84 -7.45 10.41
C SER A 218 20.53 -6.90 10.98
N GLU A 219 20.59 -5.95 11.91
CA GLU A 219 19.41 -5.31 12.49
C GLU A 219 18.71 -4.39 11.48
N GLU A 220 19.48 -3.64 10.70
CA GLU A 220 18.93 -2.79 9.62
C GLU A 220 18.29 -3.64 8.52
N ILE A 221 18.94 -4.76 8.13
CA ILE A 221 18.38 -5.68 7.13
C ILE A 221 17.05 -6.27 7.62
N GLN A 222 16.96 -6.72 8.88
CA GLN A 222 15.72 -7.24 9.46
C GLN A 222 14.61 -6.17 9.49
N ALA A 223 14.94 -4.93 9.85
CA ALA A 223 14.00 -3.83 9.87
C ALA A 223 13.48 -3.46 8.47
N ILE A 224 14.37 -3.44 7.46
CA ILE A 224 14.02 -3.25 6.05
C ILE A 224 13.15 -4.40 5.56
N TYR A 225 13.51 -5.63 5.90
CA TYR A 225 12.84 -6.83 5.46
C TYR A 225 11.41 -6.90 6.01
N TYR A 226 11.23 -6.57 7.30
CA TYR A 226 9.91 -6.46 7.91
C TYR A 226 9.07 -5.36 7.24
N ASN A 227 9.67 -4.18 6.99
CA ASN A 227 8.95 -3.10 6.31
C ASN A 227 8.52 -3.50 4.89
N PHE A 228 9.37 -4.17 4.15
CA PHE A 228 9.01 -4.65 2.81
C PHE A 228 7.90 -5.69 2.87
N TRP A 229 8.00 -6.63 3.83
CA TRP A 229 6.97 -7.63 4.03
C TRP A 229 5.59 -7.01 4.26
N ILE A 230 5.44 -6.10 5.23
CA ILE A 230 4.14 -5.52 5.56
C ILE A 230 3.62 -4.60 4.45
N ALA A 231 4.50 -3.88 3.75
CA ALA A 231 4.11 -2.96 2.68
C ALA A 231 3.69 -3.68 1.39
N GLY A 232 4.30 -4.82 1.08
CA GLY A 232 4.11 -5.53 -0.19
C GLY A 232 2.93 -6.50 -0.21
N LEU A 233 2.41 -6.93 0.95
CA LEU A 233 1.41 -8.00 0.98
C LEU A 233 -0.01 -7.55 0.65
N ASP A 234 -0.41 -6.35 1.04
CA ASP A 234 -1.81 -5.93 0.93
C ASP A 234 -2.08 -4.85 -0.11
N SER A 235 -1.13 -3.94 -0.32
CA SER A 235 -1.43 -2.73 -1.08
C SER A 235 -1.81 -3.00 -2.54
N VAL A 236 -1.05 -3.84 -3.25
CA VAL A 236 -1.34 -4.17 -4.65
C VAL A 236 -2.55 -5.11 -4.75
N ALA A 237 -2.74 -6.02 -3.79
CA ALA A 237 -3.92 -6.88 -3.72
C ALA A 237 -5.21 -6.06 -3.56
N ALA A 238 -5.22 -5.11 -2.62
CA ALA A 238 -6.34 -4.20 -2.42
C ALA A 238 -6.62 -3.35 -3.67
N MET A 239 -5.57 -2.82 -4.31
CA MET A 239 -5.72 -2.04 -5.54
C MET A 239 -6.27 -2.89 -6.68
N THR A 240 -5.78 -4.13 -6.85
CA THR A 240 -6.31 -5.08 -7.83
C THR A 240 -7.79 -5.32 -7.61
N THR A 241 -8.21 -5.57 -6.37
CA THR A 241 -9.62 -5.78 -6.02
C THR A 241 -10.48 -4.56 -6.34
N CYS A 242 -10.04 -3.35 -5.97
CA CYS A 242 -10.76 -2.10 -6.28
C CYS A 242 -10.89 -1.89 -7.80
N MET A 243 -9.83 -2.16 -8.57
CA MET A 243 -9.86 -2.05 -10.04
C MET A 243 -10.88 -3.00 -10.66
N PHE A 244 -10.91 -4.25 -10.24
CA PHE A 244 -11.88 -5.23 -10.72
C PHE A 244 -13.31 -4.91 -10.29
N ALA A 245 -13.53 -4.42 -9.07
CA ALA A 245 -14.83 -3.97 -8.61
C ALA A 245 -15.38 -2.82 -9.48
N PHE A 246 -14.53 -1.82 -9.78
CA PHE A 246 -14.90 -0.75 -10.70
C PHE A 246 -15.20 -1.26 -12.10
N LEU A 247 -14.32 -2.06 -12.70
CA LEU A 247 -14.46 -2.54 -14.07
C LEU A 247 -15.64 -3.51 -14.25
N ALA A 248 -15.99 -4.28 -13.21
CA ALA A 248 -17.19 -5.13 -13.22
C ALA A 248 -18.49 -4.29 -13.28
N GLY A 249 -18.48 -3.11 -12.63
CA GLY A 249 -19.59 -2.15 -12.66
C GLY A 249 -19.58 -1.16 -13.83
N SER A 250 -18.50 -1.13 -14.64
CA SER A 250 -18.32 -0.16 -15.74
C SER A 250 -17.97 -0.86 -17.06
N PRO A 251 -18.96 -1.44 -17.75
CA PRO A 251 -18.73 -2.20 -18.98
C PRO A 251 -18.02 -1.42 -20.09
N GLU A 252 -18.27 -0.11 -20.20
CA GLU A 252 -17.61 0.75 -21.18
C GLU A 252 -16.11 0.90 -20.94
N HIS A 253 -15.68 1.06 -19.70
CA HIS A 253 -14.26 1.13 -19.36
C HIS A 253 -13.56 -0.23 -19.55
N ARG A 254 -14.25 -1.32 -19.17
CA ARG A 254 -13.78 -2.67 -19.38
C ARG A 254 -13.60 -2.96 -20.87
N GLN A 255 -14.61 -2.65 -21.70
CA GLN A 255 -14.56 -2.86 -23.15
C GLN A 255 -13.42 -2.05 -23.79
N ARG A 256 -13.16 -0.85 -23.32
CA ARG A 256 -12.05 -0.03 -23.80
C ARG A 256 -10.69 -0.68 -23.56
N ILE A 257 -10.49 -1.35 -22.41
CA ILE A 257 -9.25 -2.11 -22.13
C ILE A 257 -9.13 -3.32 -23.08
N VAL A 258 -10.26 -4.00 -23.36
CA VAL A 258 -10.29 -5.15 -24.29
C VAL A 258 -9.97 -4.73 -25.71
N ASP A 259 -10.55 -3.62 -26.18
CA ASP A 259 -10.41 -3.13 -27.55
C ASP A 259 -9.02 -2.52 -27.81
N ASP A 260 -8.46 -1.83 -26.80
CA ASP A 260 -7.15 -1.18 -26.88
C ASP A 260 -6.33 -1.40 -25.59
N PRO A 261 -5.61 -2.54 -25.49
CA PRO A 261 -4.76 -2.79 -24.32
C PRO A 261 -3.65 -1.76 -24.08
N ALA A 262 -3.35 -0.91 -25.06
CA ALA A 262 -2.35 0.16 -24.88
C ALA A 262 -2.83 1.24 -23.89
N VAL A 263 -4.11 1.29 -23.55
CA VAL A 263 -4.68 2.19 -22.54
C VAL A 263 -4.38 1.74 -21.11
N ILE A 264 -4.00 0.48 -20.88
CA ILE A 264 -3.83 -0.10 -19.54
C ILE A 264 -2.90 0.73 -18.64
N PRO A 265 -1.73 1.20 -19.07
CA PRO A 265 -0.90 2.03 -18.20
C PRO A 265 -1.62 3.29 -17.68
N ASN A 266 -2.39 3.96 -18.54
CA ASN A 266 -3.16 5.13 -18.15
C ASN A 266 -4.35 4.76 -17.26
N ALA A 267 -5.01 3.65 -17.55
CA ALA A 267 -6.09 3.11 -16.71
C ALA A 267 -5.58 2.81 -15.29
N VAL A 268 -4.38 2.22 -15.14
CA VAL A 268 -3.76 1.97 -13.85
C VAL A 268 -3.49 3.28 -13.09
N GLU A 269 -2.93 4.33 -13.74
CA GLU A 269 -2.70 5.62 -13.09
C GLU A 269 -4.02 6.29 -12.65
N GLU A 270 -5.05 6.24 -13.48
CA GLU A 270 -6.35 6.84 -13.14
C GLU A 270 -7.05 6.08 -12.02
N MET A 271 -6.98 4.76 -12.02
CA MET A 271 -7.54 3.95 -10.95
C MET A 271 -6.77 4.14 -9.63
N LEU A 272 -5.44 4.25 -9.67
CA LEU A 272 -4.61 4.61 -8.50
C LEU A 272 -5.04 5.97 -7.92
N ARG A 273 -5.27 6.96 -8.78
CA ARG A 273 -5.77 8.28 -8.36
C ARG A 273 -7.14 8.15 -7.68
N ARG A 274 -8.08 7.51 -8.35
CA ARG A 274 -9.47 7.41 -7.90
C ARG A 274 -9.62 6.63 -6.62
N GLU A 275 -9.07 5.42 -6.57
CA GLU A 275 -9.30 4.52 -5.43
C GLU A 275 -8.47 4.90 -4.21
N SER A 276 -7.26 5.47 -4.41
CA SER A 276 -6.41 5.97 -3.31
C SER A 276 -6.43 5.02 -2.10
N ILE A 277 -6.06 3.75 -2.31
CA ILE A 277 -6.18 2.70 -1.29
C ILE A 277 -5.48 3.06 0.03
N VAL A 278 -4.34 3.76 -0.02
CA VAL A 278 -3.76 4.45 1.12
C VAL A 278 -4.45 5.81 1.25
N GLU A 279 -5.49 5.86 2.05
CA GLU A 279 -6.33 7.07 2.17
C GLU A 279 -5.60 8.21 2.85
N THR A 280 -4.78 7.89 3.85
CA THR A 280 -4.10 8.88 4.69
C THR A 280 -2.70 8.42 5.09
N VAL A 281 -1.81 9.39 5.27
CA VAL A 281 -0.54 9.20 5.98
C VAL A 281 -0.39 10.26 7.07
N ALA A 282 0.30 9.93 8.15
CA ALA A 282 0.53 10.88 9.24
C ALA A 282 1.95 11.43 9.22
N ARG A 283 2.10 12.64 9.76
CA ARG A 283 3.38 13.25 10.12
C ARG A 283 3.30 13.82 11.52
N VAL A 284 4.45 14.16 12.10
CA VAL A 284 4.56 14.73 13.43
C VAL A 284 5.31 16.06 13.35
N ALA A 285 4.82 17.09 14.01
CA ALA A 285 5.51 18.37 14.10
C ALA A 285 6.82 18.22 14.90
N SER A 286 7.95 18.52 14.28
CA SER A 286 9.28 18.42 14.90
C SER A 286 9.56 19.57 15.89
N ARG A 287 8.79 20.64 15.78
CA ARG A 287 8.82 21.85 16.64
C ARG A 287 7.46 22.52 16.65
N ASP A 288 7.27 23.48 17.54
CA ASP A 288 6.09 24.34 17.52
C ASP A 288 5.97 25.04 16.16
N CYS A 289 4.78 24.98 15.57
CA CYS A 289 4.49 25.55 14.25
C CYS A 289 3.01 25.90 14.11
N GLU A 290 2.64 26.42 12.97
CA GLU A 290 1.26 26.65 12.56
C GLU A 290 1.03 25.99 11.18
N PHE A 291 -0.12 25.37 11.03
CA PHE A 291 -0.57 24.82 9.75
C PHE A 291 -2.04 25.18 9.52
N ASN A 292 -2.35 25.94 8.47
CA ASN A 292 -3.70 26.40 8.12
C ASN A 292 -4.47 26.97 9.32
N GLY A 293 -3.83 27.88 10.09
CA GLY A 293 -4.43 28.48 11.29
C GLY A 293 -4.45 27.61 12.54
N HIS A 294 -4.10 26.33 12.46
CA HIS A 294 -3.96 25.44 13.61
C HIS A 294 -2.59 25.60 14.27
N ALA A 295 -2.55 26.05 15.53
CA ALA A 295 -1.33 26.04 16.31
C ALA A 295 -0.97 24.62 16.73
N MET A 296 0.19 24.13 16.30
CA MET A 296 0.71 22.81 16.61
C MET A 296 1.91 22.89 17.55
N LYS A 297 1.99 22.01 18.51
CA LYS A 297 3.14 21.82 19.38
C LYS A 297 4.05 20.73 18.85
N GLN A 298 5.34 20.78 19.24
CA GLN A 298 6.25 19.69 18.99
C GLN A 298 5.65 18.36 19.47
N GLY A 299 5.56 17.37 18.58
CA GLY A 299 4.97 16.06 18.84
C GLY A 299 3.51 15.93 18.43
N ASP A 300 2.83 17.02 18.03
CA ASP A 300 1.48 16.95 17.50
C ASP A 300 1.45 16.29 16.11
N GLN A 301 0.40 15.53 15.86
CA GLN A 301 0.20 14.86 14.58
C GLN A 301 -0.56 15.74 13.59
N ILE A 302 -0.21 15.60 12.32
CA ILE A 302 -0.98 16.08 11.17
C ILE A 302 -1.28 14.91 10.25
N VAL A 303 -2.50 14.87 9.73
CA VAL A 303 -2.95 13.84 8.78
C VAL A 303 -2.91 14.42 7.37
N VAL A 304 -2.27 13.72 6.45
CA VAL A 304 -2.31 14.04 5.02
C VAL A 304 -3.32 13.12 4.36
N ALA A 305 -4.45 13.68 3.92
CA ALA A 305 -5.54 12.94 3.29
C ALA A 305 -5.28 12.75 1.79
N LEU A 306 -4.52 11.70 1.44
CA LEU A 306 -4.13 11.41 0.05
C LEU A 306 -5.35 11.19 -0.86
N GLY A 307 -6.38 10.49 -0.36
CA GLY A 307 -7.63 10.30 -1.08
C GLY A 307 -8.33 11.62 -1.39
N ALA A 308 -8.41 12.52 -0.41
CA ALA A 308 -8.97 13.86 -0.61
C ALA A 308 -8.16 14.68 -1.63
N ALA A 309 -6.83 14.68 -1.48
CA ALA A 309 -5.92 15.39 -2.39
C ALA A 309 -5.96 14.86 -3.83
N ASN A 310 -6.21 13.57 -4.03
CA ASN A 310 -6.36 12.95 -5.35
C ASN A 310 -7.72 13.25 -6.00
N HIS A 311 -8.65 13.82 -5.26
CA HIS A 311 -9.95 14.29 -5.73
C HIS A 311 -10.08 15.81 -5.67
N ASP A 312 -8.98 16.54 -5.56
CA ASP A 312 -8.96 18.00 -5.50
C ASP A 312 -9.32 18.59 -6.88
N PRO A 313 -10.45 19.34 -7.00
CA PRO A 313 -10.88 19.89 -8.27
C PRO A 313 -9.97 21.01 -8.79
N SER A 314 -9.09 21.57 -7.95
CA SER A 314 -8.08 22.54 -8.38
C SER A 314 -7.01 21.90 -9.26
N MET A 315 -6.80 20.58 -9.10
CA MET A 315 -5.79 19.81 -9.84
C MET A 315 -6.42 18.89 -10.89
N PHE A 316 -7.58 18.30 -10.59
CA PHE A 316 -8.23 17.29 -11.42
C PHE A 316 -9.61 17.78 -11.84
N THR A 317 -9.79 18.09 -13.11
CA THR A 317 -11.12 18.40 -13.65
C THR A 317 -12.03 17.19 -13.51
N ASP A 318 -13.25 17.38 -13.01
CA ASP A 318 -14.22 16.31 -12.75
C ASP A 318 -13.58 15.12 -12.01
N PRO A 319 -13.09 15.33 -10.76
CA PRO A 319 -12.24 14.35 -10.06
C PRO A 319 -12.96 13.03 -9.75
N GLU A 320 -14.28 13.01 -9.72
CA GLU A 320 -15.12 11.83 -9.50
C GLU A 320 -15.26 10.96 -10.77
N VAL A 321 -15.01 11.55 -11.95
CA VAL A 321 -15.11 10.86 -13.24
C VAL A 321 -13.81 10.11 -13.50
N VAL A 322 -13.93 8.83 -13.87
CA VAL A 322 -12.77 8.03 -14.35
C VAL A 322 -12.52 8.40 -15.81
N ASP A 323 -11.31 8.82 -16.10
CA ASP A 323 -10.87 9.21 -17.43
C ASP A 323 -9.49 8.61 -17.73
N PHE A 324 -9.46 7.55 -18.54
CA PHE A 324 -8.20 6.89 -18.95
C PHE A 324 -7.34 7.75 -19.90
N ASP A 325 -7.88 8.90 -20.39
CA ASP A 325 -7.14 9.88 -21.18
C ASP A 325 -6.72 11.09 -20.36
N ARG A 326 -6.89 11.04 -19.03
CA ARG A 326 -6.54 12.15 -18.14
C ARG A 326 -5.05 12.50 -18.28
N ASN A 327 -4.80 13.67 -18.87
CA ASN A 327 -3.46 14.20 -19.04
C ASN A 327 -2.85 14.62 -17.70
N ALA A 328 -1.52 14.45 -17.59
CA ALA A 328 -0.73 14.89 -16.44
C ALA A 328 -1.31 14.39 -15.09
N ASN A 329 -1.64 13.09 -15.00
CA ASN A 329 -2.19 12.47 -13.79
C ASN A 329 -1.16 12.47 -12.65
N LYS A 330 -1.02 13.64 -11.98
CA LYS A 330 -0.06 13.88 -10.89
C LYS A 330 -0.64 13.47 -9.54
N HIS A 331 -1.21 12.28 -9.46
CA HIS A 331 -1.81 11.77 -8.23
C HIS A 331 -0.77 11.52 -7.12
N LEU A 332 -1.25 11.46 -5.89
CA LEU A 332 -0.49 11.19 -4.67
C LEU A 332 -0.74 9.77 -4.10
N ALA A 333 -1.22 8.82 -4.89
CA ALA A 333 -1.46 7.45 -4.43
C ALA A 333 -0.18 6.75 -3.92
N PHE A 334 0.99 7.20 -4.38
CA PHE A 334 2.30 6.76 -3.90
C PHE A 334 2.95 7.77 -2.93
N ALA A 335 2.17 8.67 -2.36
CA ALA A 335 2.62 9.82 -1.60
C ALA A 335 3.61 10.72 -2.38
N ALA A 336 4.36 11.58 -1.70
CA ALA A 336 5.34 12.48 -2.28
C ALA A 336 6.51 12.72 -1.31
N GLY A 337 7.47 13.58 -1.72
CA GLY A 337 8.63 13.91 -0.92
C GLY A 337 9.61 12.73 -0.79
N ILE A 338 10.40 12.77 0.27
CA ILE A 338 11.48 11.79 0.50
C ILE A 338 10.96 10.38 0.74
N HIS A 339 9.74 10.24 1.27
CA HIS A 339 9.08 8.95 1.54
C HIS A 339 8.17 8.47 0.41
N ARG A 340 8.28 9.04 -0.80
CA ARG A 340 7.56 8.50 -1.96
C ARG A 340 7.78 7.00 -2.07
N CYS A 341 6.72 6.25 -2.33
CA CYS A 341 6.74 4.78 -2.38
C CYS A 341 7.92 4.26 -3.23
N ILE A 342 8.74 3.41 -2.63
CA ILE A 342 9.90 2.82 -3.30
C ILE A 342 9.48 1.77 -4.33
N GLY A 343 8.38 1.03 -4.05
CA GLY A 343 7.83 -0.04 -4.89
C GLY A 343 6.94 0.43 -6.04
N LEU A 344 6.83 1.74 -6.29
CA LEU A 344 5.86 2.30 -7.23
C LEU A 344 5.95 1.75 -8.66
N HIS A 345 7.15 1.37 -9.11
CA HIS A 345 7.36 0.79 -10.44
C HIS A 345 6.93 -0.68 -10.49
N LEU A 346 7.16 -1.41 -9.42
CA LEU A 346 6.73 -2.80 -9.27
C LEU A 346 5.20 -2.89 -9.21
N ALA A 347 4.57 -2.09 -8.36
CA ALA A 347 3.11 -2.04 -8.24
C ALA A 347 2.42 -1.74 -9.59
N ARG A 348 2.93 -0.77 -10.35
CA ARG A 348 2.41 -0.46 -11.69
C ARG A 348 2.54 -1.63 -12.66
N LEU A 349 3.66 -2.34 -12.60
CA LEU A 349 3.90 -3.50 -13.46
C LEU A 349 2.95 -4.64 -13.10
N GLU A 350 2.80 -4.97 -11.81
CA GLU A 350 1.90 -6.03 -11.34
C GLU A 350 0.45 -5.74 -11.71
N LEU A 351 -0.04 -4.52 -11.46
CA LEU A 351 -1.39 -4.09 -11.82
C LEU A 351 -1.63 -4.14 -13.33
N SER A 352 -0.67 -3.67 -14.13
CA SER A 352 -0.77 -3.69 -15.59
C SER A 352 -0.82 -5.12 -16.12
N ILE A 353 0.06 -6.00 -15.65
CA ILE A 353 0.09 -7.41 -16.08
C ILE A 353 -1.21 -8.12 -15.70
N MET A 354 -1.72 -7.90 -14.50
CA MET A 354 -2.99 -8.50 -14.07
C MET A 354 -4.13 -8.09 -14.99
N LEU A 355 -4.25 -6.80 -15.32
CA LEU A 355 -5.28 -6.33 -16.26
C LEU A 355 -5.09 -6.91 -17.66
N GLU A 356 -3.85 -6.92 -18.18
CA GLU A 356 -3.55 -7.49 -19.50
C GLU A 356 -3.93 -8.96 -19.60
N GLU A 357 -3.44 -9.77 -18.66
CA GLU A 357 -3.60 -11.22 -18.71
C GLU A 357 -5.03 -11.66 -18.39
N TRP A 358 -5.74 -10.94 -17.51
CA TRP A 358 -7.15 -11.19 -17.24
C TRP A 358 -8.03 -10.89 -18.46
N HIS A 359 -7.94 -9.68 -19.03
CA HIS A 359 -8.82 -9.29 -20.15
C HIS A 359 -8.54 -10.04 -21.46
N LYS A 360 -7.34 -10.59 -21.62
CA LYS A 360 -7.06 -11.55 -22.72
C LYS A 360 -7.84 -12.86 -22.60
N ARG A 361 -8.19 -13.30 -21.39
CA ARG A 361 -8.79 -14.60 -21.08
C ARG A 361 -10.23 -14.52 -20.65
N ILE A 362 -10.57 -13.48 -19.93
CA ILE A 362 -11.89 -13.23 -19.35
C ILE A 362 -12.27 -11.77 -19.67
N PRO A 363 -12.60 -11.47 -20.94
CA PRO A 363 -12.89 -10.09 -21.37
C PRO A 363 -14.22 -9.56 -20.86
N ASP A 364 -15.19 -10.43 -20.59
CA ASP A 364 -16.53 -10.07 -20.14
C ASP A 364 -16.84 -10.77 -18.82
N TYR A 365 -17.11 -9.97 -17.78
CA TYR A 365 -17.40 -10.42 -16.42
C TYR A 365 -18.24 -9.41 -15.68
N TRP A 366 -18.89 -9.82 -14.60
CA TRP A 366 -19.76 -8.96 -13.78
C TRP A 366 -19.77 -9.43 -12.32
N MET A 367 -20.21 -8.56 -11.42
CA MET A 367 -20.61 -8.98 -10.09
C MET A 367 -22.00 -9.61 -10.13
N PRO A 368 -22.26 -10.71 -9.40
CA PRO A 368 -23.59 -11.26 -9.24
C PRO A 368 -24.62 -10.21 -8.82
N GLU A 369 -25.86 -10.33 -9.30
CA GLU A 369 -26.92 -9.40 -8.92
C GLU A 369 -27.15 -9.39 -7.41
N GLY A 370 -27.25 -8.20 -6.81
CA GLY A 370 -27.41 -8.01 -5.37
C GLY A 370 -26.12 -8.10 -4.57
N THR A 371 -24.94 -8.19 -5.22
CA THR A 371 -23.66 -8.12 -4.51
C THR A 371 -23.48 -6.75 -3.84
N GLU A 372 -23.33 -6.76 -2.51
CA GLU A 372 -22.93 -5.60 -1.72
C GLU A 372 -21.48 -5.81 -1.25
N LEU A 373 -20.61 -4.82 -1.52
CA LEU A 373 -19.21 -4.90 -1.10
C LEU A 373 -19.08 -4.57 0.39
N THR A 374 -18.45 -5.47 1.14
CA THR A 374 -18.06 -5.22 2.53
C THR A 374 -16.64 -4.72 2.57
N TRP A 375 -16.44 -3.58 3.23
CA TRP A 375 -15.13 -2.96 3.40
C TRP A 375 -14.56 -3.28 4.79
N VAL A 376 -13.29 -3.57 4.84
CA VAL A 376 -12.58 -3.87 6.09
C VAL A 376 -11.99 -2.58 6.67
N ASP A 377 -12.16 -2.33 7.97
CA ASP A 377 -11.52 -1.20 8.65
C ASP A 377 -10.02 -1.49 8.85
N SER A 378 -9.23 -1.02 7.94
CA SER A 378 -7.79 -1.25 7.81
C SER A 378 -7.06 0.09 7.58
N PRO A 379 -5.73 0.17 7.78
CA PRO A 379 -4.93 1.32 7.37
C PRO A 379 -5.01 1.66 5.88
N ILE A 380 -5.43 0.69 5.06
CA ILE A 380 -5.70 0.86 3.63
C ILE A 380 -7.13 0.43 3.32
N ARG A 381 -7.68 0.87 2.19
CA ARG A 381 -9.01 0.45 1.70
C ARG A 381 -8.95 -0.99 1.21
N VAL A 382 -9.64 -1.89 1.87
CA VAL A 382 -9.69 -3.32 1.54
C VAL A 382 -11.15 -3.76 1.43
N VAL A 383 -11.47 -4.47 0.35
CA VAL A 383 -12.74 -5.19 0.19
C VAL A 383 -12.57 -6.60 0.73
N GLU A 384 -13.51 -7.07 1.55
CA GLU A 384 -13.45 -8.38 2.19
C GLU A 384 -13.60 -9.54 1.18
N SER A 385 -14.49 -9.37 0.19
CA SER A 385 -14.80 -10.35 -0.84
C SER A 385 -15.30 -9.64 -2.10
N LEU A 386 -14.84 -10.08 -3.26
CA LEU A 386 -15.29 -9.60 -4.56
C LEU A 386 -15.64 -10.79 -5.47
N PRO A 387 -16.87 -11.29 -5.43
CA PRO A 387 -17.31 -12.32 -6.34
C PRO A 387 -17.46 -11.77 -7.76
N LEU A 388 -16.87 -12.44 -8.72
CA LEU A 388 -17.06 -12.20 -10.15
C LEU A 388 -17.54 -13.45 -10.85
N GLU A 389 -18.38 -13.27 -11.85
CA GLU A 389 -18.86 -14.30 -12.76
C GLU A 389 -18.57 -13.91 -14.21
N TRP A 390 -18.39 -14.94 -15.07
CA TRP A 390 -18.22 -14.78 -16.51
C TRP A 390 -18.80 -16.00 -17.25
N LYS A 391 -19.01 -15.86 -18.55
CA LYS A 391 -19.40 -16.99 -19.38
C LYS A 391 -18.16 -17.79 -19.78
N GLU A 392 -18.25 -19.12 -19.69
CA GLU A 392 -17.27 -19.99 -20.30
C GLU A 392 -17.17 -19.69 -21.81
N SER A 393 -15.95 -19.40 -22.28
CA SER A 393 -15.67 -19.14 -23.70
C SER A 393 -15.25 -20.41 -24.41
#